data_5fb3273ece48c24bf84d80289ea2e67d
#
_entry.id   5fb3273ece48c24bf84d80289ea2e67d
#
_cell.length_a   1.000
_cell.length_b   1.000
_cell.length_c   1.000
_cell.angle_alpha   90.00
_cell.angle_beta   90.00
_cell.angle_gamma   90.00
#
_symmetry.space_group_name_H-M   'P 1'
#
loop_
_entity.id
_entity.type
_entity.pdbx_description
1 polymer ?
#
loop_
_entity_poly.entity_id
_entity_poly.type
_entity_poly.pdbx_seq_one_letter_code
_entity_poly.pdbx_strand_id
1 'polypeptide(L)'
;CVPLFHVTGSHVGFFMSIPVGRKIVMMKKWDAKEALELLEKEKITNITGVPTQTWELLNHPDRDKYDLSNLEDLSGGGAARPPEHVKQLDEAFKARPSIGYGLTETNAIGTIGGGDEYLQNPSSCGRVVPPLTDVDIIDSDWNSLPEGEVGEIVIKSPANMAGYWKNEEATNEVMNDEGWFKSGDLGYFNGPFLHIVDRVKDLVIRGGENISCIEVE
;
A
#
# COMPACT_ATOMS: atom_id res chain seq x y z
N CYS A 1 -11.22 0.87 -8.22
CA CYS A 1 -12.46 1.50 -7.66
C CYS A 1 -12.38 1.70 -6.16
N VAL A 2 -11.49 2.57 -5.73
CA VAL A 2 -11.41 3.03 -4.34
C VAL A 2 -12.23 4.31 -4.21
N PRO A 3 -12.99 4.51 -3.13
CA PRO A 3 -13.80 5.72 -2.95
C PRO A 3 -12.96 6.99 -3.00
N LEU A 4 -13.48 8.04 -3.65
CA LEU A 4 -12.77 9.33 -3.77
C LEU A 4 -12.66 10.10 -2.44
N PHE A 5 -13.41 9.70 -1.41
CA PHE A 5 -13.25 10.25 -0.06
C PHE A 5 -12.11 9.57 0.74
N HIS A 6 -11.50 8.51 0.19
CA HIS A 6 -10.32 7.85 0.74
C HIS A 6 -9.07 8.30 0.00
N VAL A 7 -7.95 8.47 0.70
CA VAL A 7 -6.69 8.97 0.13
C VAL A 7 -6.21 8.17 -1.08
N THR A 8 -6.34 6.86 -1.08
CA THR A 8 -5.97 6.02 -2.23
C THR A 8 -6.81 6.38 -3.46
N GLY A 9 -8.10 6.57 -3.33
CA GLY A 9 -8.97 6.94 -4.45
C GLY A 9 -8.73 8.37 -4.93
N SER A 10 -8.69 9.35 -4.01
CA SER A 10 -8.51 10.76 -4.35
C SER A 10 -7.10 11.08 -4.83
N HIS A 11 -6.07 10.68 -4.09
CA HIS A 11 -4.69 11.06 -4.41
C HIS A 11 -4.09 10.13 -5.46
N VAL A 12 -4.02 8.83 -5.21
CA VAL A 12 -3.36 7.88 -6.12
C VAL A 12 -4.19 7.67 -7.40
N GLY A 13 -5.50 7.45 -7.26
CA GLY A 13 -6.36 7.18 -8.42
C GLY A 13 -6.69 8.42 -9.24
N PHE A 14 -7.03 9.54 -8.60
CA PHE A 14 -7.56 10.71 -9.29
C PHE A 14 -6.51 11.82 -9.48
N PHE A 15 -6.01 12.44 -8.39
CA PHE A 15 -5.14 13.62 -8.52
C PHE A 15 -3.81 13.32 -9.21
N MET A 16 -3.18 12.18 -8.98
CA MET A 16 -1.94 11.82 -9.67
C MET A 16 -2.12 11.54 -11.17
N SER A 17 -3.35 11.31 -11.62
CA SER A 17 -3.64 11.09 -13.04
C SER A 17 -3.74 12.38 -13.84
N ILE A 18 -4.10 13.50 -13.20
CA ILE A 18 -4.36 14.80 -13.86
C ILE A 18 -3.08 15.39 -14.49
N PRO A 19 -1.94 15.52 -13.77
CA PRO A 19 -0.72 16.14 -14.32
C PRO A 19 -0.16 15.42 -15.54
N VAL A 20 -0.42 14.12 -15.65
CA VAL A 20 0.10 13.27 -16.75
C VAL A 20 -0.93 13.03 -17.84
N GLY A 21 -2.13 13.66 -17.74
CA GLY A 21 -3.18 13.56 -18.75
C GLY A 21 -3.78 12.17 -18.92
N ARG A 22 -3.83 11.35 -17.86
CA ARG A 22 -4.40 10.00 -17.93
C ARG A 22 -5.92 10.05 -18.05
N LYS A 23 -6.48 9.17 -18.87
CA LYS A 23 -7.90 8.87 -18.88
C LYS A 23 -8.26 8.13 -17.58
N ILE A 24 -9.27 8.61 -16.89
CA ILE A 24 -9.76 8.00 -15.65
C ILE A 24 -11.12 7.37 -15.92
N VAL A 25 -11.25 6.07 -15.64
CA VAL A 25 -12.52 5.35 -15.73
C VAL A 25 -12.99 5.05 -14.31
N MET A 26 -14.17 5.57 -13.97
CA MET A 26 -14.72 5.46 -12.62
C MET A 26 -15.95 4.55 -12.62
N MET A 27 -16.06 3.71 -11.59
CA MET A 27 -17.24 2.90 -11.31
C MET A 27 -18.00 3.50 -10.13
N LYS A 28 -19.32 3.46 -10.18
CA LYS A 28 -20.18 3.92 -9.08
C LYS A 28 -20.06 3.04 -7.84
N LYS A 29 -19.94 1.73 -8.06
CA LYS A 29 -19.77 0.70 -7.05
C LYS A 29 -18.86 -0.37 -7.64
N TRP A 30 -18.08 -1.02 -6.79
CA TRP A 30 -17.25 -2.13 -7.23
C TRP A 30 -18.13 -3.34 -7.63
N ASP A 31 -17.87 -3.86 -8.82
CA ASP A 31 -18.39 -5.12 -9.35
C ASP A 31 -17.32 -5.70 -10.27
N ALA A 32 -16.88 -6.92 -9.99
CA ALA A 32 -15.77 -7.54 -10.73
C ALA A 32 -16.11 -7.78 -12.20
N LYS A 33 -17.37 -8.10 -12.53
CA LYS A 33 -17.79 -8.29 -13.92
C LYS A 33 -17.80 -6.97 -14.68
N GLU A 34 -18.40 -5.91 -14.12
CA GLU A 34 -18.39 -4.58 -14.72
C GLU A 34 -16.95 -4.09 -14.89
N ALA A 35 -16.06 -4.40 -13.94
CA ALA A 35 -14.64 -4.05 -14.05
C ALA A 35 -13.98 -4.75 -15.25
N LEU A 36 -14.20 -6.05 -15.45
CA LEU A 36 -13.69 -6.79 -16.62
C LEU A 36 -14.21 -6.21 -17.95
N GLU A 37 -15.50 -5.87 -18.02
CA GLU A 37 -16.10 -5.24 -19.20
C GLU A 37 -15.46 -3.86 -19.51
N LEU A 38 -15.19 -3.05 -18.46
CA LEU A 38 -14.53 -1.76 -18.60
C LEU A 38 -13.05 -1.89 -18.97
N LEU A 39 -12.35 -2.86 -18.41
CA LEU A 39 -10.94 -3.14 -18.74
C LEU A 39 -10.75 -3.36 -20.24
N GLU A 40 -11.57 -4.22 -20.84
CA GLU A 40 -11.55 -4.50 -22.28
C GLU A 40 -12.02 -3.30 -23.09
N LYS A 41 -13.23 -2.79 -22.80
CA LYS A 41 -13.89 -1.72 -23.59
C LYS A 41 -13.08 -0.44 -23.63
N GLU A 42 -12.56 -0.02 -22.48
CA GLU A 42 -11.85 1.25 -22.31
C GLU A 42 -10.33 1.11 -22.50
N LYS A 43 -9.85 -0.12 -22.76
CA LYS A 43 -8.42 -0.48 -22.91
C LYS A 43 -7.59 0.05 -21.74
N ILE A 44 -8.03 -0.30 -20.53
CA ILE A 44 -7.41 0.18 -19.30
C ILE A 44 -6.04 -0.47 -19.14
N THR A 45 -5.04 0.33 -18.82
CA THR A 45 -3.66 -0.11 -18.61
C THR A 45 -3.31 -0.32 -17.14
N ASN A 46 -3.98 0.41 -16.24
CA ASN A 46 -3.68 0.36 -14.81
C ASN A 46 -4.95 0.24 -13.97
N ILE A 47 -4.94 -0.64 -13.00
CA ILE A 47 -5.91 -0.70 -11.91
C ILE A 47 -5.21 -0.29 -10.62
N THR A 48 -5.83 0.63 -9.87
CA THR A 48 -5.48 0.90 -8.47
C THR A 48 -6.62 0.46 -7.59
N GLY A 49 -6.34 -0.43 -6.65
CA GLY A 49 -7.36 -1.00 -5.78
C GLY A 49 -6.81 -1.60 -4.50
N VAL A 50 -7.66 -2.35 -3.80
CA VAL A 50 -7.27 -3.15 -2.64
C VAL A 50 -7.11 -4.62 -3.05
N PRO A 51 -6.35 -5.45 -2.29
CA PRO A 51 -6.09 -6.84 -2.65
C PRO A 51 -7.34 -7.67 -2.92
N THR A 52 -8.44 -7.43 -2.20
CA THR A 52 -9.72 -8.13 -2.44
C THR A 52 -10.27 -7.91 -3.84
N GLN A 53 -10.13 -6.71 -4.40
CA GLN A 53 -10.60 -6.40 -5.75
C GLN A 53 -9.80 -7.14 -6.82
N THR A 54 -8.48 -7.18 -6.68
CA THR A 54 -7.63 -7.95 -7.60
C THR A 54 -7.84 -9.46 -7.45
N TRP A 55 -8.17 -9.93 -6.24
CA TRP A 55 -8.56 -11.32 -6.00
C TRP A 55 -9.87 -11.69 -6.68
N GLU A 56 -10.88 -10.83 -6.60
CA GLU A 56 -12.17 -11.05 -7.28
C GLU A 56 -12.03 -11.07 -8.81
N LEU A 57 -11.18 -10.18 -9.38
CA LEU A 57 -10.87 -10.21 -10.82
C LEU A 57 -10.17 -11.52 -11.20
N LEU A 58 -9.17 -11.94 -10.42
CA LEU A 58 -8.39 -13.16 -10.67
C LEU A 58 -9.29 -14.41 -10.72
N ASN A 59 -10.23 -14.51 -9.80
CA ASN A 59 -11.09 -15.68 -9.64
C ASN A 59 -12.45 -15.55 -10.34
N HIS A 60 -12.66 -14.50 -11.13
CA HIS A 60 -13.93 -14.32 -11.82
C HIS A 60 -14.12 -15.39 -12.91
N PRO A 61 -15.25 -16.13 -12.94
CA PRO A 61 -15.46 -17.25 -13.87
C PRO A 61 -15.46 -16.84 -15.35
N ASP A 62 -15.74 -15.57 -15.63
CA ASP A 62 -15.77 -15.05 -16.99
C ASP A 62 -14.48 -14.29 -17.37
N ARG A 63 -13.45 -14.25 -16.51
CA ARG A 63 -12.22 -13.48 -16.76
C ARG A 63 -11.62 -13.75 -18.15
N ASP A 64 -11.53 -15.02 -18.53
CA ASP A 64 -10.88 -15.43 -19.77
C ASP A 64 -11.72 -15.15 -21.03
N LYS A 65 -12.93 -14.58 -20.88
CA LYS A 65 -13.77 -14.14 -22.00
C LYS A 65 -13.45 -12.72 -22.47
N TYR A 66 -12.67 -11.96 -21.67
CA TYR A 66 -12.32 -10.56 -21.94
C TYR A 66 -10.89 -10.44 -22.44
N ASP A 67 -10.66 -9.51 -23.38
CA ASP A 67 -9.32 -9.13 -23.82
C ASP A 67 -8.70 -8.12 -22.83
N LEU A 68 -7.85 -8.64 -21.96
CA LEU A 68 -7.14 -7.86 -20.93
C LEU A 68 -5.69 -7.55 -21.32
N SER A 69 -5.33 -7.72 -22.58
CA SER A 69 -3.96 -7.57 -23.10
C SER A 69 -3.38 -6.14 -22.96
N ASN A 70 -4.24 -5.14 -22.74
CA ASN A 70 -3.81 -3.77 -22.48
C ASN A 70 -3.42 -3.50 -21.01
N LEU A 71 -3.74 -4.43 -20.10
CA LEU A 71 -3.46 -4.24 -18.68
C LEU A 71 -1.96 -4.41 -18.41
N GLU A 72 -1.33 -3.37 -17.90
CA GLU A 72 0.11 -3.29 -17.63
C GLU A 72 0.45 -3.36 -16.14
N ASP A 73 -0.44 -2.81 -15.29
CA ASP A 73 -0.20 -2.73 -13.84
C ASP A 73 -1.47 -3.02 -13.02
N LEU A 74 -1.28 -3.84 -11.98
CA LEU A 74 -2.26 -4.18 -10.96
C LEU A 74 -1.79 -3.66 -9.61
N SER A 75 -1.92 -2.35 -9.43
CA SER A 75 -1.51 -1.66 -8.21
C SER A 75 -2.43 -1.99 -7.03
N GLY A 76 -1.82 -2.29 -5.90
CA GLY A 76 -2.51 -2.53 -4.65
C GLY A 76 -1.93 -1.73 -3.49
N GLY A 77 -2.75 -1.49 -2.48
CA GLY A 77 -2.33 -0.83 -1.25
C GLY A 77 -3.44 -0.87 -0.20
N GLY A 78 -3.13 -0.38 1.00
CA GLY A 78 -4.08 -0.33 2.11
C GLY A 78 -4.33 -1.64 2.84
N ALA A 79 -3.76 -2.75 2.38
CA ALA A 79 -3.72 -4.04 3.07
C ALA A 79 -2.57 -4.89 2.55
N ALA A 80 -2.15 -5.87 3.35
CA ALA A 80 -1.17 -6.87 2.93
C ALA A 80 -1.72 -7.72 1.77
N ARG A 81 -0.84 -8.12 0.86
CA ARG A 81 -1.16 -9.03 -0.23
C ARG A 81 -0.36 -10.32 -0.04
N PRO A 82 -1.01 -11.49 0.04
CA PRO A 82 -0.29 -12.76 0.16
C PRO A 82 0.69 -12.96 -1.01
N PRO A 83 1.92 -13.45 -0.77
CA PRO A 83 2.92 -13.66 -1.82
C PRO A 83 2.42 -14.54 -2.98
N GLU A 84 1.62 -15.54 -2.67
CA GLU A 84 1.03 -16.41 -3.69
C GLU A 84 0.07 -15.66 -4.62
N HIS A 85 -0.70 -14.72 -4.06
CA HIS A 85 -1.59 -13.87 -4.86
C HIS A 85 -0.80 -12.98 -5.84
N VAL A 86 0.37 -12.48 -5.44
CA VAL A 86 1.24 -11.66 -6.32
C VAL A 86 1.65 -12.47 -7.55
N LYS A 87 2.10 -13.73 -7.37
CA LYS A 87 2.49 -14.64 -8.45
C LYS A 87 1.32 -14.97 -9.37
N GLN A 88 0.17 -15.31 -8.79
CA GLN A 88 -1.03 -15.62 -9.55
C GLN A 88 -1.52 -14.45 -10.40
N LEU A 89 -1.41 -13.22 -9.93
CA LEU A 89 -1.74 -12.02 -10.71
C LEU A 89 -0.81 -11.85 -11.91
N ASP A 90 0.50 -12.01 -11.73
CA ASP A 90 1.47 -11.93 -12.81
C ASP A 90 1.22 -12.99 -13.90
N GLU A 91 1.03 -14.23 -13.48
CA GLU A 91 0.74 -15.34 -14.39
C GLU A 91 -0.58 -15.17 -15.17
N ALA A 92 -1.63 -14.74 -14.47
CA ALA A 92 -2.97 -14.67 -15.03
C ALA A 92 -3.20 -13.50 -15.96
N PHE A 93 -2.66 -12.31 -15.61
CA PHE A 93 -2.93 -11.08 -16.35
C PHE A 93 -1.77 -10.64 -17.24
N LYS A 94 -0.58 -11.25 -17.09
CA LYS A 94 0.66 -10.78 -17.74
C LYS A 94 0.94 -9.30 -17.48
N ALA A 95 0.34 -8.77 -16.43
CA ALA A 95 0.47 -7.41 -15.96
C ALA A 95 1.32 -7.42 -14.69
N ARG A 96 2.18 -6.42 -14.52
CA ARG A 96 3.09 -6.37 -13.38
C ARG A 96 2.35 -5.94 -12.14
N PRO A 97 2.27 -6.79 -11.09
CA PRO A 97 1.69 -6.36 -9.83
C PRO A 97 2.59 -5.31 -9.16
N SER A 98 1.96 -4.31 -8.56
CA SER A 98 2.64 -3.31 -7.76
C SER A 98 1.97 -3.13 -6.40
N ILE A 99 2.69 -2.56 -5.45
CA ILE A 99 2.22 -2.29 -4.10
C ILE A 99 2.69 -0.93 -3.64
N GLY A 100 1.88 -0.27 -2.80
CA GLY A 100 2.26 0.94 -2.09
C GLY A 100 1.86 0.85 -0.64
N TYR A 101 2.72 1.35 0.24
CA TYR A 101 2.43 1.55 1.66
C TYR A 101 2.42 3.04 1.96
N GLY A 102 1.47 3.43 2.76
CA GLY A 102 1.29 4.79 3.26
C GLY A 102 -0.05 4.91 3.96
N LEU A 103 -0.24 5.98 4.69
CA LEU A 103 -1.40 6.26 5.51
C LEU A 103 -2.13 7.51 5.00
N THR A 104 -3.32 7.78 5.50
CA THR A 104 -4.03 9.03 5.24
C THR A 104 -3.20 10.23 5.67
N GLU A 105 -2.52 10.11 6.79
CA GLU A 105 -1.64 11.11 7.41
C GLU A 105 -0.39 11.42 6.56
N THR A 106 0.02 10.50 5.68
CA THR A 106 1.14 10.68 4.75
C THR A 106 0.69 10.85 3.30
N ASN A 107 -0.59 11.16 3.06
CA ASN A 107 -1.19 11.25 1.72
C ASN A 107 -0.96 10.01 0.84
N ALA A 108 -1.01 8.81 1.44
CA ALA A 108 -0.74 7.51 0.84
C ALA A 108 0.70 7.32 0.34
N ILE A 109 1.64 8.14 0.77
CA ILE A 109 3.04 8.08 0.34
C ILE A 109 3.92 7.60 1.49
N GLY A 110 4.64 6.54 1.27
CA GLY A 110 5.64 5.94 2.16
C GLY A 110 6.62 5.14 1.31
N THR A 111 6.25 3.92 0.91
CA THR A 111 7.05 3.08 0.04
C THR A 111 6.27 2.62 -1.18
N ILE A 112 6.99 2.25 -2.25
CA ILE A 112 6.43 1.71 -3.48
C ILE A 112 7.28 0.53 -3.94
N GLY A 113 6.62 -0.54 -4.39
CA GLY A 113 7.25 -1.70 -5.02
C GLY A 113 6.47 -2.13 -6.26
N GLY A 114 7.16 -2.70 -7.25
CA GLY A 114 6.50 -3.18 -8.46
C GLY A 114 7.43 -3.97 -9.38
N GLY A 115 6.84 -4.60 -10.39
CA GLY A 115 7.56 -5.36 -11.40
C GLY A 115 8.38 -6.51 -10.82
N ASP A 116 9.52 -6.78 -11.43
CA ASP A 116 10.37 -7.92 -11.09
C ASP A 116 10.87 -7.88 -9.64
N GLU A 117 11.13 -6.68 -9.08
CA GLU A 117 11.55 -6.54 -7.68
C GLU A 117 10.46 -6.98 -6.70
N TYR A 118 9.21 -6.62 -6.98
CA TYR A 118 8.08 -7.05 -6.14
C TYR A 118 7.80 -8.55 -6.30
N LEU A 119 7.94 -9.11 -7.50
CA LEU A 119 7.83 -10.56 -7.73
C LEU A 119 8.91 -11.36 -6.98
N GLN A 120 10.12 -10.80 -6.84
CA GLN A 120 11.21 -11.42 -6.07
C GLN A 120 11.04 -11.22 -4.55
N ASN A 121 10.36 -10.16 -4.13
CA ASN A 121 10.13 -9.81 -2.72
C ASN A 121 8.64 -9.56 -2.44
N PRO A 122 7.76 -10.55 -2.66
CA PRO A 122 6.31 -10.34 -2.67
C PRO A 122 5.69 -10.07 -1.28
N SER A 123 6.45 -10.30 -0.20
CA SER A 123 6.06 -9.96 1.16
C SER A 123 6.45 -8.54 1.58
N SER A 124 7.21 -7.82 0.74
CA SER A 124 7.62 -6.44 1.04
C SER A 124 6.54 -5.44 0.67
N CYS A 125 6.60 -4.27 1.29
CA CYS A 125 5.82 -3.09 0.93
C CYS A 125 6.57 -2.17 -0.05
N GLY A 126 7.67 -2.66 -0.64
CA GLY A 126 8.51 -1.92 -1.58
C GLY A 126 9.61 -1.11 -0.92
N ARG A 127 10.12 -0.14 -1.66
CA ARG A 127 11.24 0.73 -1.27
C ARG A 127 10.76 2.13 -0.93
N VAL A 128 11.53 2.84 -0.14
CA VAL A 128 11.41 4.29 0.05
C VAL A 128 11.47 5.01 -1.30
N VAL A 129 10.80 6.14 -1.43
CA VAL A 129 10.71 6.93 -2.68
C VAL A 129 11.44 8.27 -2.54
N PRO A 130 12.79 8.29 -2.59
CA PRO A 130 13.55 9.54 -2.52
C PRO A 130 13.32 10.43 -3.77
N PRO A 131 13.31 11.75 -3.65
CA PRO A 131 13.44 12.53 -2.40
C PRO A 131 12.11 12.84 -1.71
N LEU A 132 11.03 12.13 -2.05
CA LEU A 132 9.68 12.41 -1.53
C LEU A 132 9.49 11.93 -0.11
N THR A 133 10.09 10.79 0.25
CA THR A 133 9.94 10.19 1.56
C THR A 133 11.26 9.69 2.10
N ASP A 134 11.43 9.85 3.41
CA ASP A 134 12.37 9.10 4.22
C ASP A 134 11.56 8.19 5.15
N VAL A 135 12.01 6.96 5.36
CA VAL A 135 11.37 5.97 6.25
C VAL A 135 12.44 5.39 7.15
N ASP A 136 12.14 5.28 8.43
CA ASP A 136 13.03 4.69 9.41
C ASP A 136 12.25 3.74 10.34
N ILE A 137 12.97 2.89 11.06
CA ILE A 137 12.45 1.98 12.07
C ILE A 137 13.02 2.43 13.42
N ILE A 138 12.15 2.66 14.39
CA ILE A 138 12.56 3.21 15.68
C ILE A 138 12.09 2.39 16.87
N ASP A 139 12.79 2.55 17.99
CA ASP A 139 12.33 2.11 19.30
C ASP A 139 11.36 3.11 19.95
N SER A 140 10.94 2.84 21.21
CA SER A 140 10.05 3.71 21.98
C SER A 140 10.64 5.12 22.25
N ASP A 141 11.97 5.25 22.24
CA ASP A 141 12.71 6.48 22.56
C ASP A 141 13.13 7.27 21.31
N TRP A 142 12.57 6.94 20.15
CA TRP A 142 12.89 7.52 18.85
C TRP A 142 14.32 7.24 18.33
N ASN A 143 15.00 6.23 18.86
CA ASN A 143 16.29 5.83 18.30
C ASN A 143 16.10 4.92 17.10
N SER A 144 16.83 5.17 16.01
CA SER A 144 16.86 4.28 14.84
C SER A 144 17.38 2.90 15.22
N LEU A 145 16.71 1.88 14.72
CA LEU A 145 17.08 0.48 14.90
C LEU A 145 17.93 -0.03 13.73
N PRO A 146 18.83 -0.97 13.98
CA PRO A 146 19.59 -1.65 12.94
C PRO A 146 18.69 -2.39 11.93
N GLU A 147 19.22 -2.62 10.73
CA GLU A 147 18.57 -3.44 9.70
C GLU A 147 18.21 -4.82 10.26
N GLY A 148 16.98 -5.26 9.96
CA GLY A 148 16.42 -6.54 10.39
C GLY A 148 15.76 -6.52 11.78
N GLU A 149 15.97 -5.47 12.57
CA GLU A 149 15.27 -5.33 13.85
C GLU A 149 13.87 -4.75 13.66
N VAL A 150 12.90 -5.29 14.41
CA VAL A 150 11.50 -4.88 14.35
C VAL A 150 11.26 -3.70 15.29
N GLY A 151 10.70 -2.63 14.77
CA GLY A 151 10.30 -1.45 15.52
C GLY A 151 9.16 -0.70 14.85
N GLU A 152 8.81 0.46 15.39
CA GLU A 152 7.76 1.29 14.82
C GLU A 152 8.26 1.99 13.55
N ILE A 153 7.47 1.90 12.48
CA ILE A 153 7.74 2.57 11.20
C ILE A 153 7.45 4.05 11.35
N VAL A 154 8.44 4.89 11.04
CA VAL A 154 8.26 6.36 10.99
C VAL A 154 8.51 6.87 9.58
N ILE A 155 7.75 7.89 9.18
CA ILE A 155 7.79 8.45 7.83
C ILE A 155 8.00 9.96 7.93
N LYS A 156 8.96 10.47 7.17
CA LYS A 156 9.18 11.90 6.97
C LYS A 156 8.97 12.26 5.51
N SER A 157 8.04 13.19 5.26
CA SER A 157 7.69 13.60 3.90
C SER A 157 7.08 15.00 3.92
N PRO A 158 7.28 15.83 2.89
CA PRO A 158 6.51 17.05 2.69
C PRO A 158 5.00 16.78 2.49
N ALA A 159 4.63 15.52 2.22
CA ALA A 159 3.24 15.10 2.09
C ALA A 159 2.59 14.72 3.43
N ASN A 160 3.35 14.67 4.54
CA ASN A 160 2.78 14.41 5.85
C ASN A 160 1.76 15.49 6.22
N MET A 161 0.71 15.09 6.94
CA MET A 161 -0.28 16.01 7.49
C MET A 161 0.37 17.09 8.36
N ALA A 162 -0.27 18.25 8.44
CA ALA A 162 0.15 19.30 9.39
C ALA A 162 -0.22 18.96 10.84
N GLY A 163 -1.14 18.03 11.05
CA GLY A 163 -1.62 17.58 12.35
C GLY A 163 -3.10 17.23 12.34
N TYR A 164 -3.58 16.65 13.43
CA TYR A 164 -4.99 16.37 13.65
C TYR A 164 -5.77 17.64 13.98
N TRP A 165 -6.88 17.84 13.29
CA TRP A 165 -7.68 19.06 13.45
C TRP A 165 -8.17 19.26 14.88
N LYS A 166 -7.78 20.39 15.51
CA LYS A 166 -8.11 20.75 16.89
C LYS A 166 -7.74 19.68 17.94
N ASN A 167 -6.69 18.90 17.68
CA ASN A 167 -6.18 17.87 18.58
C ASN A 167 -4.65 17.89 18.58
N GLU A 168 -4.08 18.88 19.27
CA GLU A 168 -2.63 19.05 19.38
C GLU A 168 -1.99 17.90 20.19
N GLU A 169 -2.69 17.39 21.21
CA GLU A 169 -2.21 16.27 22.02
C GLU A 169 -1.95 15.05 21.15
N ALA A 170 -2.93 14.58 20.39
CA ALA A 170 -2.78 13.46 19.48
C ALA A 170 -1.75 13.74 18.36
N THR A 171 -1.59 15.00 17.93
CA THR A 171 -0.56 15.36 16.95
C THR A 171 0.84 15.19 17.54
N ASN A 172 1.06 15.70 18.76
CA ASN A 172 2.35 15.63 19.44
C ASN A 172 2.75 14.19 19.84
N GLU A 173 1.77 13.29 20.02
CA GLU A 173 2.04 11.87 20.25
C GLU A 173 2.67 11.16 19.03
N VAL A 174 2.30 11.59 17.82
CA VAL A 174 2.69 10.89 16.58
C VAL A 174 3.68 11.66 15.72
N MET A 175 3.91 12.94 15.99
CA MET A 175 4.85 13.78 15.23
C MET A 175 5.89 14.40 16.14
N ASN A 176 7.15 14.38 15.70
CA ASN A 176 8.22 15.10 16.38
C ASN A 176 8.57 16.42 15.67
N ASP A 177 9.40 17.25 16.33
CA ASP A 177 9.82 18.56 15.82
C ASP A 177 10.65 18.48 14.53
N GLU A 178 11.21 17.32 14.19
CA GLU A 178 11.96 17.08 12.96
C GLU A 178 11.06 16.72 11.78
N GLY A 179 9.76 16.53 11.99
CA GLY A 179 8.76 16.19 10.98
C GLY A 179 8.63 14.71 10.70
N TRP A 180 9.14 13.84 11.58
CA TRP A 180 8.86 12.42 11.55
C TRP A 180 7.48 12.13 12.11
N PHE A 181 6.75 11.23 11.42
CA PHE A 181 5.42 10.77 11.78
C PHE A 181 5.44 9.28 12.14
N LYS A 182 4.96 8.92 13.32
CA LYS A 182 4.76 7.54 13.77
C LYS A 182 3.55 6.92 13.11
N SER A 183 3.75 5.85 12.35
CA SER A 183 2.67 5.19 11.60
C SER A 183 1.72 4.37 12.48
N GLY A 184 2.18 3.92 13.63
CA GLY A 184 1.51 2.92 14.44
C GLY A 184 1.61 1.49 13.87
N ASP A 185 2.39 1.30 12.81
CA ASP A 185 2.70 0.00 12.24
C ASP A 185 4.11 -0.44 12.64
N LEU A 186 4.29 -1.73 12.91
CA LEU A 186 5.59 -2.35 13.19
C LEU A 186 6.16 -2.96 11.92
N GLY A 187 7.47 -2.81 11.74
CA GLY A 187 8.15 -3.37 10.58
C GLY A 187 9.65 -3.41 10.73
N TYR A 188 10.31 -3.85 9.68
CA TYR A 188 11.76 -3.90 9.58
C TYR A 188 12.21 -3.71 8.13
N PHE A 189 13.45 -3.30 7.93
CA PHE A 189 14.10 -3.32 6.62
C PHE A 189 14.88 -4.61 6.41
N ASN A 190 14.73 -5.19 5.21
CA ASN A 190 15.60 -6.25 4.69
C ASN A 190 16.23 -5.71 3.39
N GLY A 191 17.49 -5.29 3.46
CA GLY A 191 18.09 -4.47 2.43
C GLY A 191 17.27 -3.20 2.20
N PRO A 192 16.92 -2.86 0.95
CA PRO A 192 16.14 -1.65 0.68
C PRO A 192 14.61 -1.82 0.85
N PHE A 193 14.15 -3.02 1.22
CA PHE A 193 12.72 -3.35 1.24
C PHE A 193 12.15 -3.26 2.64
N LEU A 194 11.04 -2.52 2.76
CA LEU A 194 10.25 -2.46 4.00
C LEU A 194 9.32 -3.67 4.10
N HIS A 195 9.28 -4.28 5.27
CA HIS A 195 8.34 -5.34 5.63
C HIS A 195 7.52 -4.92 6.84
N ILE A 196 6.19 -5.02 6.74
CA ILE A 196 5.26 -4.78 7.85
C ILE A 196 5.03 -6.10 8.57
N VAL A 197 5.10 -6.07 9.89
CA VAL A 197 4.91 -7.23 10.77
C VAL A 197 3.52 -7.21 11.40
N ASP A 198 3.11 -6.06 11.98
CA ASP A 198 1.84 -5.91 12.69
C ASP A 198 1.55 -4.43 12.96
N ARG A 199 0.49 -4.17 13.70
CA ARG A 199 0.19 -2.86 14.30
C ARG A 199 0.62 -2.81 15.76
N VAL A 200 1.14 -1.67 16.20
CA VAL A 200 1.54 -1.44 17.60
C VAL A 200 0.37 -1.71 18.57
N LYS A 201 -0.87 -1.38 18.18
CA LYS A 201 -2.08 -1.54 19.01
C LYS A 201 -2.71 -2.93 18.94
N ASP A 202 -2.40 -3.71 17.92
CA ASP A 202 -3.00 -5.03 17.69
C ASP A 202 -2.07 -6.17 18.15
N LEU A 203 -0.88 -5.83 18.62
CA LEU A 203 0.08 -6.81 19.14
C LEU A 203 -0.44 -7.43 20.44
N VAL A 204 -0.64 -8.75 20.44
CA VAL A 204 -1.01 -9.51 21.65
C VAL A 204 0.23 -9.91 22.40
N ILE A 205 0.45 -9.35 23.59
CA ILE A 205 1.58 -9.73 24.45
C ILE A 205 1.12 -10.82 25.41
N ARG A 206 1.68 -12.02 25.29
CA ARG A 206 1.38 -13.14 26.18
C ARG A 206 2.67 -13.74 26.75
N GLY A 207 2.84 -13.62 28.07
CA GLY A 207 3.99 -14.20 28.74
C GLY A 207 5.35 -13.62 28.35
N GLY A 208 5.37 -12.41 27.77
CA GLY A 208 6.59 -11.76 27.25
C GLY A 208 6.88 -12.06 25.79
N GLU A 209 6.04 -12.85 25.12
CA GLU A 209 6.10 -13.08 23.67
C GLU A 209 5.10 -12.19 22.95
N ASN A 210 5.56 -11.57 21.87
CA ASN A 210 4.72 -10.78 20.96
C ASN A 210 4.08 -11.73 19.94
N ILE A 211 2.76 -11.81 19.94
CA ILE A 211 2.00 -12.61 18.99
C ILE A 211 1.38 -11.63 17.97
N SER A 212 1.78 -11.75 16.72
CA SER A 212 1.22 -10.98 15.61
C SER A 212 -0.20 -11.44 15.29
N CYS A 213 -1.15 -10.52 15.21
CA CYS A 213 -2.51 -10.84 14.78
C CYS A 213 -2.52 -11.31 13.32
N ILE A 214 -1.66 -10.77 12.47
CA ILE A 214 -1.51 -11.16 11.05
C ILE A 214 -1.04 -12.62 10.91
N GLU A 215 -0.24 -13.10 11.86
CA GLU A 215 0.26 -14.49 11.84
C GLU A 215 -0.82 -15.50 12.27
N VAL A 216 -1.80 -15.04 13.02
CA VAL A 216 -2.91 -15.87 13.53
C VAL A 216 -4.10 -15.91 12.55
N GLU A 217 -4.32 -14.87 11.75
CA GLU A 217 -5.35 -14.75 10.71
C GLU A 217 -4.98 -15.48 9.42
#